data_e9cc410b1c52803b8545927f7ef248b2
#
_entry.id   e9cc410b1c52803b8545927f7ef248b2
#
_cell.length_a   1.000
_cell.length_b   1.000
_cell.length_c   1.000
_cell.angle_alpha   90.00
_cell.angle_beta   90.00
_cell.angle_gamma   90.00
#
_symmetry.space_group_name_H-M   'P 1'
#
loop_
_entity.id
_entity.type
_entity.pdbx_description
1 polymer ?
#
loop_
_entity_poly.entity_id
_entity_poly.type
_entity_poly.pdbx_seq_one_letter_code
_entity_poly.pdbx_strand_id
1 'polypeptide(L)'
;MHFTTLVTVEVPKLEPNAIVDLFIEKQLEQLESKQATSTERDIMLDIEIRRLRGLKTEFARCVEVLMYNKMEPYNEQTEDPRYLEFEDETEELRRQYETECTDCIKLPNGSILPADNRFFWNKFCIHDDGKVYQKNFGQLKHDKRSKRAKKMTAILKYPYKRLYKSFEEFAEKGKGFTYNEHFGGYGYTYNPNAFYDWCVIGGRWPKMFLVKDDCEEYSIGERSWCNSDKEYEAPEGYHWVAAARKKDIQWQAMHEWEIESATKTFYKVENAYKTGILPEDWHCKIEDNKIFYFGDIVYIEGETLDAYLKRKNLKFKFKYPHLSYGFLDEDGYHEREEAWRHKKSRKRYNKLQKKYYIEWRRKLDAFVDSIPDETVIVGVDCHV
;
A
#
# COMPACT_ATOMS: atom_id res chain seq x y z
N MET A 1 2.85 -0.06 1.94
CA MET A 1 3.18 0.56 0.61
C MET A 1 1.99 0.35 -0.32
N HIS A 2 1.67 1.31 -1.23
CA HIS A 2 0.54 1.10 -2.17
C HIS A 2 1.03 0.64 -3.54
N PHE A 3 0.28 -0.26 -4.15
CA PHE A 3 0.53 -0.76 -5.51
C PHE A 3 -0.77 -1.20 -6.18
N THR A 4 -0.74 -1.32 -7.51
CA THR A 4 -1.93 -1.72 -8.30
C THR A 4 -1.88 -3.20 -8.65
N THR A 5 -3.02 -3.87 -8.53
CA THR A 5 -3.22 -5.26 -8.96
C THR A 5 -4.41 -5.34 -9.92
N LEU A 6 -4.28 -6.07 -11.03
CA LEU A 6 -5.42 -6.40 -11.88
C LEU A 6 -6.07 -7.69 -11.40
N VAL A 7 -7.38 -7.64 -11.25
CA VAL A 7 -8.21 -8.79 -10.86
C VAL A 7 -9.31 -8.97 -11.91
N THR A 8 -9.60 -10.21 -12.28
CA THR A 8 -10.68 -10.52 -13.23
C THR A 8 -11.89 -11.09 -12.50
N VAL A 9 -13.08 -10.67 -12.89
CA VAL A 9 -14.33 -11.18 -12.33
C VAL A 9 -15.36 -11.45 -13.42
N GLU A 10 -16.11 -12.53 -13.26
CA GLU A 10 -17.21 -12.92 -14.15
C GLU A 10 -18.52 -12.38 -13.58
N VAL A 11 -19.01 -11.30 -14.16
CA VAL A 11 -20.28 -10.68 -13.72
C VAL A 11 -21.44 -11.27 -14.55
N PRO A 12 -22.40 -11.94 -13.90
CA PRO A 12 -23.58 -12.47 -14.59
C PRO A 12 -24.44 -11.35 -15.17
N LYS A 13 -25.38 -11.68 -16.08
CA LYS A 13 -26.42 -10.74 -16.49
C LYS A 13 -27.33 -10.46 -15.29
N LEU A 14 -27.45 -9.18 -14.95
CA LEU A 14 -28.19 -8.72 -13.78
C LEU A 14 -29.48 -8.03 -14.22
N GLU A 15 -30.56 -8.26 -13.45
CA GLU A 15 -31.78 -7.46 -13.56
C GLU A 15 -31.67 -6.28 -12.58
N PRO A 16 -32.11 -5.08 -12.97
CA PRO A 16 -32.04 -3.90 -12.10
C PRO A 16 -32.76 -4.13 -10.77
N ASN A 17 -32.07 -3.81 -9.65
CA ASN A 17 -32.64 -3.91 -8.32
C ASN A 17 -32.96 -2.52 -7.75
N ALA A 18 -34.08 -1.95 -8.17
CA ALA A 18 -34.53 -0.61 -7.80
C ALA A 18 -34.60 -0.37 -6.26
N ILE A 19 -34.83 -1.41 -5.45
CA ILE A 19 -34.90 -1.26 -3.98
C ILE A 19 -33.51 -1.00 -3.39
N VAL A 20 -32.50 -1.70 -3.90
CA VAL A 20 -31.13 -1.52 -3.44
C VAL A 20 -30.58 -0.18 -3.91
N ASP A 21 -30.89 0.23 -5.13
CA ASP A 21 -30.51 1.53 -5.69
C ASP A 21 -31.09 2.67 -4.84
N LEU A 22 -32.37 2.61 -4.54
CA LEU A 22 -33.04 3.60 -3.67
C LEU A 22 -32.46 3.63 -2.25
N PHE A 23 -32.05 2.47 -1.71
CA PHE A 23 -31.42 2.39 -0.40
C PHE A 23 -30.04 3.08 -0.40
N ILE A 24 -29.22 2.85 -1.42
CA ILE A 24 -27.92 3.49 -1.57
C ILE A 24 -28.05 4.99 -1.77
N GLU A 25 -28.98 5.45 -2.60
CA GLU A 25 -29.26 6.87 -2.79
C GLU A 25 -29.62 7.56 -1.48
N LYS A 26 -30.51 6.95 -0.70
CA LYS A 26 -30.92 7.48 0.58
C LYS A 26 -29.77 7.55 1.60
N GLN A 27 -28.89 6.55 1.60
CA GLN A 27 -27.69 6.59 2.45
C GLN A 27 -26.72 7.69 2.01
N LEU A 28 -26.51 7.86 0.71
CA LEU A 28 -25.69 8.93 0.16
C LEU A 28 -26.21 10.31 0.57
N GLU A 29 -27.50 10.57 0.41
CA GLU A 29 -28.13 11.84 0.83
C GLU A 29 -27.88 12.13 2.31
N GLN A 30 -27.99 11.13 3.18
CA GLN A 30 -27.74 11.28 4.61
C GLN A 30 -26.28 11.62 4.93
N LEU A 31 -25.33 10.95 4.29
CA LEU A 31 -23.90 11.19 4.52
C LEU A 31 -23.44 12.52 3.93
N GLU A 32 -23.91 12.88 2.73
CA GLU A 32 -23.64 14.18 2.10
C GLU A 32 -24.19 15.33 2.92
N SER A 33 -25.41 15.19 3.48
CA SER A 33 -26.00 16.16 4.38
C SER A 33 -25.15 16.30 5.67
N LYS A 34 -24.66 15.19 6.23
CA LYS A 34 -23.77 15.20 7.39
C LYS A 34 -22.44 15.87 7.07
N GLN A 35 -21.87 15.62 5.91
CA GLN A 35 -20.64 16.27 5.46
C GLN A 35 -20.81 17.78 5.27
N ALA A 36 -21.93 18.21 4.69
CA ALA A 36 -22.23 19.63 4.48
C ALA A 36 -22.40 20.43 5.79
N THR A 37 -22.78 19.75 6.88
CA THR A 37 -22.95 20.36 8.23
C THR A 37 -21.70 20.27 9.10
N SER A 38 -20.67 19.50 8.69
CA SER A 38 -19.43 19.35 9.44
C SER A 38 -18.53 20.57 9.26
N THR A 39 -17.97 21.07 10.35
CA THR A 39 -17.00 22.18 10.35
C THR A 39 -15.56 21.70 10.12
N GLU A 40 -15.31 20.41 10.27
CA GLU A 40 -14.02 19.76 10.05
C GLU A 40 -14.15 18.69 8.97
N ARG A 41 -13.08 18.51 8.17
CA ARG A 41 -13.03 17.48 7.14
C ARG A 41 -12.94 16.10 7.81
N ASP A 42 -13.99 15.30 7.68
CA ASP A 42 -13.99 13.90 8.09
C ASP A 42 -13.59 13.00 6.93
N ILE A 43 -12.34 12.54 6.97
CA ILE A 43 -11.74 11.70 5.91
C ILE A 43 -12.50 10.38 5.75
N MET A 44 -12.96 9.77 6.85
CA MET A 44 -13.70 8.50 6.80
C MET A 44 -15.07 8.69 6.15
N LEU A 45 -15.71 9.82 6.40
CA LEU A 45 -16.96 10.18 5.76
C LEU A 45 -16.79 10.43 4.26
N ASP A 46 -15.71 11.11 3.86
CA ASP A 46 -15.35 11.31 2.44
C ASP A 46 -15.15 9.96 1.72
N ILE A 47 -14.46 9.02 2.35
CA ILE A 47 -14.22 7.67 1.82
C ILE A 47 -15.54 6.93 1.63
N GLU A 48 -16.42 6.92 2.62
CA GLU A 48 -17.68 6.19 2.55
C GLU A 48 -18.64 6.78 1.50
N ILE A 49 -18.71 8.09 1.39
CA ILE A 49 -19.49 8.76 0.33
C ILE A 49 -18.99 8.34 -1.05
N ARG A 50 -17.68 8.35 -1.27
CA ARG A 50 -17.08 7.95 -2.56
C ARG A 50 -17.34 6.48 -2.86
N ARG A 51 -17.19 5.61 -1.86
CA ARG A 51 -17.50 4.20 -1.98
C ARG A 51 -18.96 3.98 -2.41
N LEU A 52 -19.91 4.61 -1.73
CA LEU A 52 -21.33 4.47 -2.06
C LEU A 52 -21.69 5.05 -3.43
N ARG A 53 -21.08 6.15 -3.85
CA ARG A 53 -21.24 6.68 -5.21
C ARG A 53 -20.77 5.69 -6.27
N GLY A 54 -19.66 5.00 -6.01
CA GLY A 54 -19.16 3.92 -6.88
C GLY A 54 -20.08 2.70 -6.94
N LEU A 55 -20.94 2.48 -5.95
CA LEU A 55 -21.84 1.32 -5.84
C LEU A 55 -23.28 1.58 -6.29
N LYS A 56 -23.53 2.66 -7.04
CA LYS A 56 -24.89 3.02 -7.48
C LYS A 56 -25.57 1.96 -8.35
N THR A 57 -24.80 1.22 -9.16
CA THR A 57 -25.34 0.21 -10.05
C THR A 57 -25.22 -1.20 -9.46
N GLU A 58 -26.14 -2.07 -9.83
CA GLU A 58 -26.08 -3.51 -9.47
C GLU A 58 -24.78 -4.14 -10.00
N PHE A 59 -24.35 -3.72 -11.19
CA PHE A 59 -23.09 -4.14 -11.77
C PHE A 59 -21.91 -3.81 -10.85
N ALA A 60 -21.81 -2.57 -10.38
CA ALA A 60 -20.71 -2.13 -9.51
C ALA A 60 -20.69 -2.92 -8.18
N ARG A 61 -21.86 -3.16 -7.58
CA ARG A 61 -21.97 -3.98 -6.34
C ARG A 61 -21.52 -5.41 -6.57
N CYS A 62 -21.92 -6.00 -7.69
CA CYS A 62 -21.51 -7.35 -8.04
C CYS A 62 -20.01 -7.48 -8.27
N VAL A 63 -19.42 -6.51 -8.99
CA VAL A 63 -17.97 -6.44 -9.21
C VAL A 63 -17.23 -6.34 -7.90
N GLU A 64 -17.67 -5.49 -6.96
CA GLU A 64 -17.03 -5.32 -5.67
C GLU A 64 -17.04 -6.63 -4.85
N VAL A 65 -18.20 -7.26 -4.73
CA VAL A 65 -18.34 -8.53 -3.98
C VAL A 65 -17.48 -9.64 -4.60
N LEU A 66 -17.52 -9.80 -5.92
CA LEU A 66 -16.76 -10.84 -6.61
C LEU A 66 -15.25 -10.59 -6.51
N MET A 67 -14.83 -9.32 -6.60
CA MET A 67 -13.43 -8.94 -6.43
C MET A 67 -12.93 -9.27 -5.02
N TYR A 68 -13.66 -8.85 -3.97
CA TYR A 68 -13.25 -9.16 -2.59
C TYR A 68 -13.22 -10.65 -2.32
N ASN A 69 -14.19 -11.42 -2.80
CA ASN A 69 -14.20 -12.87 -2.66
C ASN A 69 -12.96 -13.51 -3.33
N LYS A 70 -12.54 -13.01 -4.49
CA LYS A 70 -11.37 -13.49 -5.20
C LYS A 70 -10.06 -13.10 -4.53
N MET A 71 -10.05 -11.96 -3.84
CA MET A 71 -8.90 -11.43 -3.12
C MET A 71 -8.73 -12.02 -1.71
N GLU A 72 -9.82 -12.46 -1.06
CA GLU A 72 -9.83 -12.95 0.32
C GLU A 72 -8.74 -13.99 0.64
N PRO A 73 -8.43 -14.98 -0.22
CA PRO A 73 -7.35 -15.95 0.02
C PRO A 73 -5.96 -15.33 0.21
N TYR A 74 -5.80 -14.05 -0.12
CA TYR A 74 -4.52 -13.33 -0.12
C TYR A 74 -4.48 -12.17 0.88
N ASN A 75 -5.52 -12.03 1.70
CA ASN A 75 -5.61 -11.00 2.73
C ASN A 75 -4.76 -11.38 3.94
N GLU A 76 -3.86 -10.49 4.38
CA GLU A 76 -3.06 -10.70 5.60
C GLU A 76 -3.93 -10.80 6.86
N GLN A 77 -5.06 -10.06 6.85
CA GLN A 77 -5.98 -9.96 7.98
C GLN A 77 -7.17 -10.93 7.90
N THR A 78 -7.13 -11.93 7.01
CA THR A 78 -8.21 -12.89 6.91
C THR A 78 -8.39 -13.67 8.22
N GLU A 79 -9.64 -13.87 8.60
CA GLU A 79 -10.01 -14.73 9.73
C GLU A 79 -10.48 -16.13 9.26
N ASP A 80 -10.52 -16.37 7.95
CA ASP A 80 -10.96 -17.65 7.40
C ASP A 80 -9.89 -18.74 7.63
N PRO A 81 -10.20 -19.75 8.44
CA PRO A 81 -9.22 -20.78 8.79
C PRO A 81 -8.72 -21.62 7.59
N ARG A 82 -9.41 -21.55 6.43
CA ARG A 82 -8.96 -22.23 5.20
C ARG A 82 -7.67 -21.64 4.64
N TYR A 83 -7.38 -20.37 4.96
CA TYR A 83 -6.24 -19.64 4.43
C TYR A 83 -5.15 -19.39 5.48
N LEU A 84 -5.36 -19.87 6.71
CA LEU A 84 -4.44 -19.64 7.82
C LEU A 84 -3.59 -20.88 8.11
N GLU A 85 -2.31 -20.63 8.31
CA GLU A 85 -1.36 -21.58 8.88
C GLU A 85 -0.97 -21.14 10.29
N PHE A 86 -0.63 -22.10 11.14
CA PHE A 86 -0.14 -21.85 12.49
C PHE A 86 1.36 -22.09 12.54
N GLU A 87 2.12 -21.07 12.94
CA GLU A 87 3.53 -21.20 13.25
C GLU A 87 3.70 -21.42 14.75
N ASP A 88 4.11 -22.64 15.12
CA ASP A 88 4.31 -23.06 16.51
C ASP A 88 5.69 -22.63 17.01
N GLU A 89 5.72 -21.67 17.92
CA GLU A 89 6.93 -21.15 18.57
C GLU A 89 7.19 -21.77 19.95
N THR A 90 6.40 -22.76 20.37
CA THR A 90 6.42 -23.31 21.74
C THR A 90 7.80 -23.82 22.13
N GLU A 91 8.46 -24.61 21.28
CA GLU A 91 9.77 -25.19 21.61
C GLU A 91 10.87 -24.12 21.65
N GLU A 92 10.84 -23.17 20.73
CA GLU A 92 11.80 -22.06 20.70
C GLU A 92 11.60 -21.14 21.92
N LEU A 93 10.37 -20.80 22.27
CA LEU A 93 10.04 -20.05 23.47
C LEU A 93 10.50 -20.78 24.73
N ARG A 94 10.32 -22.10 24.80
CA ARG A 94 10.79 -22.93 25.93
C ARG A 94 12.31 -22.93 26.02
N ARG A 95 13.00 -23.07 24.90
CA ARG A 95 14.45 -22.96 24.83
C ARG A 95 14.94 -21.60 25.34
N GLN A 96 14.31 -20.52 24.87
CA GLN A 96 14.65 -19.15 25.31
C GLN A 96 14.44 -18.98 26.82
N TYR A 97 13.28 -19.42 27.34
CA TYR A 97 12.96 -19.35 28.76
C TYR A 97 14.03 -20.06 29.63
N GLU A 98 14.46 -21.25 29.24
CA GLU A 98 15.38 -22.07 29.99
C GLU A 98 16.84 -21.57 29.92
N THR A 99 17.29 -21.07 28.77
CA THR A 99 18.71 -20.85 28.47
C THR A 99 19.11 -19.41 28.28
N GLU A 100 18.17 -18.51 27.96
CA GLU A 100 18.52 -17.15 27.57
C GLU A 100 18.35 -16.14 28.70
N CYS A 101 18.98 -14.98 28.48
CA CYS A 101 18.92 -13.84 29.36
C CYS A 101 18.44 -12.62 28.55
N THR A 102 17.74 -11.72 29.23
CA THR A 102 17.38 -10.40 28.67
C THR A 102 18.09 -9.29 29.42
N ASP A 103 18.16 -8.13 28.80
CA ASP A 103 18.63 -6.92 29.45
C ASP A 103 17.59 -6.43 30.45
N CYS A 104 18.01 -6.33 31.69
CA CYS A 104 17.20 -5.87 32.80
C CYS A 104 17.84 -4.73 33.55
N ILE A 105 17.01 -3.98 34.28
CA ILE A 105 17.41 -2.89 35.15
C ILE A 105 16.98 -3.24 36.57
N LYS A 106 17.93 -3.13 37.51
CA LYS A 106 17.65 -3.28 38.92
C LYS A 106 17.29 -1.92 39.52
N LEU A 107 16.08 -1.79 40.02
CA LEU A 107 15.65 -0.58 40.71
C LEU A 107 16.23 -0.48 42.12
N PRO A 108 16.22 0.73 42.73
CA PRO A 108 16.76 0.94 44.11
C PRO A 108 16.05 0.12 45.18
N ASN A 109 14.81 -0.28 45.00
CA ASN A 109 14.04 -1.16 45.88
C ASN A 109 14.36 -2.66 45.69
N GLY A 110 15.29 -2.98 44.78
CA GLY A 110 15.68 -4.34 44.47
C GLY A 110 14.87 -5.02 43.36
N SER A 111 13.77 -4.42 42.90
CA SER A 111 12.97 -4.96 41.78
C SER A 111 13.76 -4.97 40.49
N ILE A 112 13.56 -6.01 39.69
CA ILE A 112 14.16 -6.17 38.36
C ILE A 112 13.05 -5.99 37.33
N LEU A 113 13.30 -5.15 36.33
CA LEU A 113 12.42 -4.88 35.21
C LEU A 113 13.15 -5.12 33.89
N PRO A 114 12.48 -5.71 32.88
CA PRO A 114 13.02 -5.76 31.52
C PRO A 114 13.39 -4.35 31.02
N ALA A 115 14.48 -4.24 30.26
CA ALA A 115 14.95 -2.95 29.75
C ALA A 115 14.01 -2.36 28.67
N ASP A 116 13.15 -3.16 28.05
CA ASP A 116 12.10 -2.78 27.08
C ASP A 116 10.78 -2.38 27.72
N ASN A 117 10.67 -2.49 29.05
CA ASN A 117 9.43 -2.19 29.77
C ASN A 117 8.97 -0.74 29.54
N ARG A 118 7.76 -0.52 28.98
CA ARG A 118 7.21 0.81 28.65
C ARG A 118 7.11 1.70 29.90
N PHE A 119 6.79 1.15 31.07
CA PHE A 119 6.73 1.90 32.32
C PHE A 119 8.10 2.43 32.69
N PHE A 120 9.16 1.64 32.45
CA PHE A 120 10.55 2.09 32.63
C PHE A 120 10.85 3.28 31.74
N TRP A 121 10.59 3.20 30.43
CA TRP A 121 10.90 4.26 29.46
C TRP A 121 10.11 5.56 29.68
N ASN A 122 8.94 5.48 30.28
CA ASN A 122 8.19 6.67 30.64
C ASN A 122 8.88 7.48 31.75
N LYS A 123 9.58 6.82 32.65
CA LYS A 123 10.19 7.46 33.85
C LYS A 123 11.70 7.56 33.77
N PHE A 124 12.36 6.76 32.98
CA PHE A 124 13.79 6.63 32.91
C PHE A 124 14.30 6.60 31.46
N CYS A 125 15.60 6.88 31.30
CA CYS A 125 16.33 6.67 30.04
C CYS A 125 17.69 6.08 30.33
N ILE A 126 18.27 5.40 29.33
CA ILE A 126 19.61 4.86 29.37
C ILE A 126 20.47 5.75 28.47
N HIS A 127 21.60 6.19 28.95
CA HIS A 127 22.60 6.93 28.17
C HIS A 127 23.67 6.00 27.59
N ASP A 128 24.45 6.51 26.64
CA ASP A 128 25.53 5.78 25.96
C ASP A 128 26.58 5.21 26.90
N ASP A 129 26.72 5.79 28.13
CA ASP A 129 27.56 5.27 29.18
C ASP A 129 26.97 4.04 29.91
N GLY A 130 25.85 3.53 29.46
CA GLY A 130 25.13 2.38 30.02
C GLY A 130 24.40 2.69 31.34
N LYS A 131 24.32 3.94 31.78
CA LYS A 131 23.69 4.32 33.04
C LYS A 131 22.26 4.77 32.84
N VAL A 132 21.45 4.53 33.87
CA VAL A 132 20.02 4.86 33.89
C VAL A 132 19.80 6.21 34.56
N TYR A 133 19.02 7.07 33.92
CA TYR A 133 18.68 8.40 34.43
C TYR A 133 17.18 8.54 34.53
N GLN A 134 16.69 9.23 35.54
CA GLN A 134 15.28 9.55 35.69
C GLN A 134 14.92 10.72 34.77
N LYS A 135 13.86 10.58 33.97
CA LYS A 135 13.27 11.67 33.21
C LYS A 135 12.51 12.60 34.15
N ASN A 136 12.86 13.89 34.16
CA ASN A 136 12.01 14.91 34.77
C ASN A 136 10.98 15.35 33.73
N PHE A 137 9.70 15.35 34.12
CA PHE A 137 8.61 15.81 33.27
C PHE A 137 8.92 17.20 32.69
N GLY A 138 9.08 17.28 31.35
CA GLY A 138 9.19 18.52 30.60
C GLY A 138 10.61 19.03 30.29
N GLN A 139 11.68 18.52 30.88
CA GLN A 139 13.05 18.88 30.53
C GLN A 139 14.04 17.74 30.82
N LEU A 140 14.78 17.29 29.81
CA LEU A 140 16.02 16.55 29.99
C LEU A 140 17.05 17.51 30.61
N LYS A 141 17.13 17.61 31.94
CA LYS A 141 18.21 18.28 32.61
C LYS A 141 19.44 17.35 32.60
N HIS A 142 20.29 17.56 31.63
CA HIS A 142 21.45 16.73 31.35
C HIS A 142 22.48 16.62 32.51
N ASP A 143 22.41 17.43 33.56
CA ASP A 143 23.59 17.61 34.38
C ASP A 143 23.49 17.38 35.89
N LYS A 144 22.39 16.91 36.42
CA LYS A 144 22.39 16.58 37.85
C LYS A 144 21.99 15.12 38.08
N ARG A 145 22.99 14.26 38.11
CA ARG A 145 22.85 12.91 38.64
C ARG A 145 22.21 12.98 40.02
N SER A 146 20.92 12.66 40.12
CA SER A 146 20.32 12.52 41.44
C SER A 146 21.08 11.42 42.19
N LYS A 147 21.26 11.57 43.52
CA LYS A 147 21.87 10.52 44.34
C LYS A 147 21.15 9.17 44.19
N ARG A 148 19.90 9.19 43.75
CA ARG A 148 19.07 8.03 43.46
C ARG A 148 19.45 7.35 42.11
N ALA A 149 19.75 8.13 41.07
CA ALA A 149 20.21 7.59 39.79
C ALA A 149 21.60 6.92 39.90
N LYS A 150 22.43 7.39 40.79
CA LYS A 150 23.75 6.74 41.07
C LYS A 150 23.63 5.34 41.69
N LYS A 151 22.47 4.99 42.28
CA LYS A 151 22.19 3.66 42.83
C LYS A 151 21.49 2.73 41.83
N MET A 152 21.03 3.25 40.70
CA MET A 152 20.56 2.43 39.61
C MET A 152 21.75 1.82 38.90
N THR A 153 21.82 0.52 38.93
CA THR A 153 22.92 -0.24 38.35
C THR A 153 22.84 -0.19 36.84
N ALA A 154 23.97 -0.42 36.19
CA ALA A 154 24.05 -0.70 34.78
C ALA A 154 23.03 -1.79 34.35
N ILE A 155 22.72 -1.82 33.08
CA ILE A 155 21.93 -2.93 32.49
C ILE A 155 22.63 -4.23 32.87
N LEU A 156 21.85 -5.17 33.36
CA LEU A 156 22.35 -6.50 33.71
C LEU A 156 21.66 -7.56 32.86
N LYS A 157 22.40 -8.56 32.43
CA LYS A 157 21.83 -9.77 31.81
C LYS A 157 21.15 -10.59 32.90
N TYR A 158 19.84 -10.82 32.73
CA TYR A 158 19.03 -11.54 33.71
C TYR A 158 18.29 -12.68 33.05
N PRO A 159 18.38 -13.92 33.59
CA PRO A 159 17.73 -15.08 33.00
C PRO A 159 16.22 -14.93 32.98
N TYR A 160 15.59 -15.28 31.86
CA TYR A 160 14.12 -15.28 31.75
C TYR A 160 13.46 -16.15 32.83
N LYS A 161 14.01 -17.30 33.11
CA LYS A 161 13.54 -18.23 34.16
C LYS A 161 13.50 -17.62 35.57
N ARG A 162 14.25 -16.59 35.83
CA ARG A 162 14.22 -15.85 37.11
C ARG A 162 13.36 -14.60 37.06
N LEU A 163 13.06 -14.12 35.86
CA LEU A 163 12.27 -12.92 35.62
C LEU A 163 10.78 -13.23 35.66
N TYR A 164 10.39 -14.37 35.07
CA TYR A 164 9.01 -14.86 35.00
C TYR A 164 8.82 -16.09 35.88
N LYS A 165 7.64 -16.22 36.49
CA LYS A 165 7.35 -17.29 37.46
C LYS A 165 7.18 -18.66 36.79
N SER A 166 6.71 -18.67 35.53
CA SER A 166 6.51 -19.87 34.74
C SER A 166 6.80 -19.61 33.27
N PHE A 167 6.89 -20.68 32.48
CA PHE A 167 7.00 -20.61 31.03
C PHE A 167 5.81 -19.92 30.39
N GLU A 168 4.61 -20.20 30.86
CA GLU A 168 3.37 -19.59 30.37
C GLU A 168 3.40 -18.07 30.60
N GLU A 169 3.80 -17.62 31.80
CA GLU A 169 3.93 -16.18 32.08
C GLU A 169 4.98 -15.53 31.16
N PHE A 170 6.07 -16.22 30.86
CA PHE A 170 7.07 -15.74 29.92
C PHE A 170 6.53 -15.65 28.51
N ALA A 171 5.86 -16.69 28.00
CA ALA A 171 5.28 -16.71 26.68
C ALA A 171 4.24 -15.58 26.48
N GLU A 172 3.32 -15.45 27.44
CA GLU A 172 2.21 -14.48 27.34
C GLU A 172 2.66 -13.04 27.62
N LYS A 173 3.27 -12.80 28.80
CA LYS A 173 3.60 -11.43 29.21
C LYS A 173 4.97 -10.96 28.74
N GLY A 174 5.91 -11.90 28.58
CA GLY A 174 7.27 -11.61 28.15
C GLY A 174 7.42 -11.47 26.66
N LYS A 175 6.71 -12.30 25.91
CA LYS A 175 6.82 -12.37 24.44
C LYS A 175 5.55 -11.98 23.72
N GLY A 176 4.40 -11.93 24.40
CA GLY A 176 3.11 -11.51 23.83
C GLY A 176 2.41 -12.60 23.00
N PHE A 177 2.83 -13.85 23.13
CA PHE A 177 2.18 -14.99 22.48
C PHE A 177 0.93 -15.41 23.25
N THR A 178 -0.09 -15.86 22.54
CA THR A 178 -1.29 -16.45 23.12
C THR A 178 -1.27 -17.96 22.89
N TYR A 179 -1.65 -18.74 23.91
CA TYR A 179 -1.81 -20.17 23.74
C TYR A 179 -2.99 -20.46 22.82
N ASN A 180 -2.75 -21.23 21.78
CA ASN A 180 -3.79 -21.64 20.84
C ASN A 180 -4.27 -23.05 21.22
N GLU A 181 -5.50 -23.15 21.72
CA GLU A 181 -6.08 -24.42 22.17
C GLU A 181 -6.28 -25.42 21.02
N HIS A 182 -6.56 -24.92 19.80
CA HIS A 182 -6.78 -25.78 18.64
C HIS A 182 -5.50 -26.50 18.19
N PHE A 183 -4.38 -25.77 18.20
CA PHE A 183 -3.08 -26.32 17.80
C PHE A 183 -2.25 -26.82 18.96
N GLY A 184 -2.63 -26.52 20.20
CA GLY A 184 -1.98 -27.01 21.41
C GLY A 184 -0.61 -26.37 21.70
N GLY A 185 -0.37 -25.14 21.26
CA GLY A 185 0.92 -24.45 21.35
C GLY A 185 0.82 -22.94 21.47
N TYR A 186 1.97 -22.31 21.73
CA TYR A 186 2.18 -20.86 21.66
C TYR A 186 2.72 -20.50 20.27
N GLY A 187 2.03 -19.63 19.58
CA GLY A 187 2.41 -19.23 18.23
C GLY A 187 1.48 -18.16 17.68
N TYR A 188 1.52 -18.01 16.39
CA TYR A 188 0.63 -17.09 15.68
C TYR A 188 0.08 -17.73 14.42
N THR A 189 -1.14 -17.35 14.07
CA THR A 189 -1.73 -17.70 12.78
C THR A 189 -1.41 -16.61 11.77
N TYR A 190 -1.12 -17.01 10.55
CA TYR A 190 -0.85 -16.11 9.45
C TYR A 190 -1.34 -16.70 8.13
N ASN A 191 -1.55 -15.85 7.14
CA ASN A 191 -1.86 -16.31 5.79
C ASN A 191 -0.56 -16.38 4.96
N PRO A 192 -0.07 -17.58 4.60
CA PRO A 192 1.18 -17.74 3.85
C PRO A 192 1.10 -17.18 2.43
N ASN A 193 -0.10 -16.96 1.90
CA ASN A 193 -0.34 -16.41 0.58
C ASN A 193 -0.61 -14.90 0.60
N ALA A 194 -0.56 -14.27 1.78
CA ALA A 194 -0.88 -12.86 1.91
C ALA A 194 0.06 -11.97 1.09
N PHE A 195 -0.53 -11.02 0.37
CA PHE A 195 0.23 -9.97 -0.29
C PHE A 195 -0.34 -8.56 -0.06
N TYR A 196 -1.45 -8.44 0.68
CA TYR A 196 -2.04 -7.15 1.05
C TYR A 196 -2.72 -7.23 2.42
N ASP A 197 -2.75 -6.09 3.14
CA ASP A 197 -3.49 -5.91 4.40
C ASP A 197 -4.80 -5.14 4.18
N TRP A 198 -4.87 -4.32 3.13
CA TRP A 198 -6.02 -3.53 2.75
C TRP A 198 -6.06 -3.31 1.25
N CYS A 199 -7.27 -3.30 0.67
CA CYS A 199 -7.45 -3.01 -0.75
C CYS A 199 -8.76 -2.28 -1.04
N VAL A 200 -8.80 -1.58 -2.19
CA VAL A 200 -10.01 -0.92 -2.69
C VAL A 200 -9.97 -0.85 -4.22
N ILE A 201 -11.12 -0.93 -4.86
CA ILE A 201 -11.23 -0.74 -6.30
C ILE A 201 -10.84 0.71 -6.65
N GLY A 202 -9.95 0.87 -7.62
CA GLY A 202 -9.45 2.16 -8.09
C GLY A 202 -8.54 2.88 -7.10
N GLY A 203 -9.04 3.27 -5.95
CA GLY A 203 -8.29 3.93 -4.90
C GLY A 203 -7.46 5.11 -5.39
N ARG A 204 -6.14 4.99 -5.36
CA ARG A 204 -5.19 5.99 -5.86
C ARG A 204 -5.10 6.05 -7.39
N TRP A 205 -5.60 5.04 -8.08
CA TRP A 205 -5.54 4.89 -9.53
C TRP A 205 -6.94 4.66 -10.13
N PRO A 206 -7.89 5.60 -9.96
CA PRO A 206 -9.26 5.43 -10.43
C PRO A 206 -9.37 5.43 -11.96
N LYS A 207 -8.40 5.97 -12.68
CA LYS A 207 -8.33 5.98 -14.13
C LYS A 207 -7.46 4.86 -14.68
N MET A 208 -7.90 3.63 -14.45
CA MET A 208 -7.21 2.44 -14.96
C MET A 208 -7.57 2.17 -16.42
N PHE A 209 -8.82 2.36 -16.79
CA PHE A 209 -9.35 2.03 -18.10
C PHE A 209 -10.15 3.19 -18.67
N LEU A 210 -10.04 3.38 -19.98
CA LEU A 210 -10.82 4.34 -20.73
C LEU A 210 -11.98 3.61 -21.41
N VAL A 211 -13.22 4.08 -21.21
CA VAL A 211 -14.41 3.55 -21.85
C VAL A 211 -15.17 4.68 -22.53
N LYS A 212 -16.05 4.34 -23.48
CA LYS A 212 -16.93 5.32 -24.12
C LYS A 212 -18.02 5.81 -23.16
N ASP A 213 -18.48 7.04 -23.33
CA ASP A 213 -19.50 7.64 -22.48
C ASP A 213 -20.85 6.94 -22.54
N ASP A 214 -21.11 6.19 -23.62
CA ASP A 214 -22.33 5.38 -23.81
C ASP A 214 -22.22 3.94 -23.25
N CYS A 215 -21.10 3.58 -22.65
CA CYS A 215 -20.95 2.29 -21.96
C CYS A 215 -21.74 2.27 -20.64
N GLU A 216 -22.02 1.06 -20.15
CA GLU A 216 -22.55 0.86 -18.80
C GLU A 216 -21.67 1.59 -17.78
N GLU A 217 -22.30 2.12 -16.74
CA GLU A 217 -21.60 2.89 -15.72
C GLU A 217 -20.70 2.00 -14.86
N TYR A 218 -19.40 2.20 -14.99
CA TYR A 218 -18.35 1.51 -14.23
C TYR A 218 -17.66 2.41 -13.21
N SER A 219 -18.28 3.49 -12.78
CA SER A 219 -17.67 4.50 -11.89
C SER A 219 -17.37 3.94 -10.50
N ILE A 220 -16.47 2.97 -10.43
CA ILE A 220 -16.07 2.29 -9.21
C ILE A 220 -14.71 2.81 -8.76
N GLY A 221 -14.54 3.00 -7.46
CA GLY A 221 -13.24 3.30 -6.88
C GLY A 221 -12.75 4.70 -7.18
N GLU A 222 -13.56 5.71 -6.90
CA GLU A 222 -13.06 7.06 -6.79
C GLU A 222 -11.92 7.15 -5.77
N ARG A 223 -10.98 8.06 -6.00
CA ARG A 223 -9.86 8.28 -5.07
C ARG A 223 -10.34 8.44 -3.64
N SER A 224 -9.84 7.60 -2.74
CA SER A 224 -10.22 7.66 -1.35
C SER A 224 -9.66 8.93 -0.68
N TRP A 225 -8.37 9.08 -0.51
CA TRP A 225 -7.78 10.09 0.36
C TRP A 225 -6.61 10.87 -0.27
N CYS A 226 -6.27 10.62 -1.50
CA CYS A 226 -5.33 11.47 -2.19
C CYS A 226 -6.00 12.74 -2.67
N ASN A 227 -5.50 13.85 -2.20
CA ASN A 227 -5.93 15.22 -2.35
C ASN A 227 -6.05 15.74 -3.78
N SER A 228 -6.85 15.18 -4.65
CA SER A 228 -7.18 15.89 -5.85
C SER A 228 -8.65 15.79 -6.15
N ASP A 229 -9.35 16.87 -5.87
CA ASP A 229 -10.62 17.22 -6.51
C ASP A 229 -10.41 17.54 -8.00
N LYS A 230 -9.27 17.15 -8.58
CA LYS A 230 -8.96 17.35 -9.99
C LYS A 230 -9.79 16.35 -10.78
N GLU A 231 -10.73 16.84 -11.54
CA GLU A 231 -11.31 16.08 -12.64
C GLU A 231 -10.18 15.55 -13.52
N TYR A 232 -10.25 14.26 -13.81
CA TYR A 232 -9.29 13.67 -14.72
C TYR A 232 -9.69 14.00 -16.14
N GLU A 233 -8.85 14.76 -16.83
CA GLU A 233 -9.03 14.97 -18.27
C GLU A 233 -9.14 13.63 -18.97
N ALA A 234 -10.17 13.45 -19.77
CA ALA A 234 -10.35 12.34 -20.69
C ALA A 234 -10.50 12.88 -22.12
N PRO A 235 -10.23 12.08 -23.16
CA PRO A 235 -10.58 12.45 -24.53
C PRO A 235 -12.09 12.66 -24.67
N GLU A 236 -12.51 13.52 -25.59
CA GLU A 236 -13.93 13.77 -25.87
C GLU A 236 -14.66 12.44 -26.24
N GLY A 237 -15.81 12.18 -25.62
CA GLY A 237 -16.61 10.96 -25.81
C GLY A 237 -16.14 9.76 -24.98
N TYR A 238 -15.22 9.98 -24.04
CA TYR A 238 -14.69 8.93 -23.17
C TYR A 238 -14.60 9.38 -21.72
N HIS A 239 -14.65 8.41 -20.81
CA HIS A 239 -14.36 8.63 -19.39
C HIS A 239 -13.50 7.52 -18.80
N TRP A 240 -12.85 7.83 -17.65
CA TRP A 240 -11.99 6.88 -16.94
C TRP A 240 -12.76 6.12 -15.87
N VAL A 241 -12.47 4.81 -15.79
CA VAL A 241 -13.05 3.90 -14.79
C VAL A 241 -11.96 3.02 -14.16
N ALA A 242 -12.27 2.45 -13.00
CA ALA A 242 -11.39 1.50 -12.33
C ALA A 242 -11.68 0.04 -12.72
N ALA A 243 -12.87 -0.25 -13.24
CA ALA A 243 -13.25 -1.57 -13.69
C ALA A 243 -14.10 -1.48 -14.98
N ALA A 244 -13.88 -2.41 -15.91
CA ALA A 244 -14.66 -2.50 -17.16
C ALA A 244 -14.61 -3.91 -17.76
N ARG A 245 -15.60 -4.27 -18.58
CA ARG A 245 -15.49 -5.45 -19.42
C ARG A 245 -14.36 -5.27 -20.42
N LYS A 246 -13.57 -6.30 -20.66
CA LYS A 246 -12.42 -6.22 -21.56
C LYS A 246 -12.76 -5.64 -22.93
N LYS A 247 -13.92 -6.03 -23.51
CA LYS A 247 -14.40 -5.57 -24.82
C LYS A 247 -14.70 -4.06 -24.87
N ASP A 248 -15.07 -3.46 -23.73
CA ASP A 248 -15.48 -2.05 -23.66
C ASP A 248 -14.27 -1.13 -23.44
N ILE A 249 -13.10 -1.67 -23.04
CA ILE A 249 -11.89 -0.90 -22.81
C ILE A 249 -11.27 -0.44 -24.12
N GLN A 250 -11.04 0.86 -24.22
CA GLN A 250 -10.55 1.53 -25.42
C GLN A 250 -9.02 1.61 -25.46
N TRP A 251 -8.36 0.45 -25.58
CA TRP A 251 -6.92 0.29 -25.49
C TRP A 251 -6.15 1.23 -26.41
N GLN A 252 -6.61 1.40 -27.65
CA GLN A 252 -5.96 2.29 -28.62
C GLN A 252 -6.05 3.75 -28.21
N ALA A 253 -7.23 4.18 -27.76
CA ALA A 253 -7.43 5.55 -27.27
C ALA A 253 -6.61 5.82 -26.00
N MET A 254 -6.40 4.83 -25.12
CA MET A 254 -5.52 4.93 -23.97
C MET A 254 -4.07 5.15 -24.39
N HIS A 255 -3.56 4.42 -25.40
CA HIS A 255 -2.21 4.64 -25.93
C HIS A 255 -2.03 6.04 -26.53
N GLU A 256 -3.01 6.49 -27.30
CA GLU A 256 -2.99 7.81 -27.92
C GLU A 256 -2.98 8.92 -26.85
N TRP A 257 -3.81 8.75 -25.82
CA TRP A 257 -3.84 9.67 -24.67
C TRP A 257 -2.53 9.70 -23.88
N GLU A 258 -1.89 8.55 -23.62
CA GLU A 258 -0.58 8.52 -22.97
C GLU A 258 0.48 9.32 -23.76
N ILE A 259 0.51 9.13 -25.08
CA ILE A 259 1.45 9.84 -25.96
C ILE A 259 1.14 11.33 -26.00
N GLU A 260 -0.13 11.72 -26.10
CA GLU A 260 -0.54 13.11 -26.11
C GLU A 260 -0.22 13.81 -24.78
N SER A 261 -0.57 13.19 -23.66
CA SER A 261 -0.27 13.70 -22.32
C SER A 261 1.24 13.86 -22.08
N ALA A 262 2.04 12.87 -22.51
CA ALA A 262 3.49 12.95 -22.43
C ALA A 262 4.06 14.04 -23.34
N THR A 263 3.46 14.26 -24.52
CA THR A 263 3.86 15.33 -25.46
C THR A 263 3.57 16.70 -24.85
N LYS A 264 2.38 16.92 -24.28
CA LYS A 264 2.04 18.15 -23.54
C LYS A 264 3.03 18.40 -22.39
N THR A 265 3.34 17.34 -21.65
CA THR A 265 4.32 17.43 -20.55
C THR A 265 5.72 17.79 -21.06
N PHE A 266 6.17 17.18 -22.18
CA PHE A 266 7.47 17.51 -22.78
C PHE A 266 7.60 19.01 -23.09
N TYR A 267 6.65 19.59 -23.78
CA TYR A 267 6.71 21.01 -24.11
C TYR A 267 6.59 21.93 -22.89
N LYS A 268 5.81 21.52 -21.88
CA LYS A 268 5.72 22.26 -20.59
C LYS A 268 7.07 22.29 -19.87
N VAL A 269 7.75 21.14 -19.76
CA VAL A 269 9.06 21.06 -19.08
C VAL A 269 10.18 21.68 -19.89
N GLU A 270 10.16 21.56 -21.23
CA GLU A 270 11.11 22.23 -22.13
C GLU A 270 11.03 23.76 -21.99
N ASN A 271 9.81 24.30 -21.97
CA ASN A 271 9.61 25.74 -21.76
C ASN A 271 10.09 26.17 -20.36
N ALA A 272 9.77 25.42 -19.32
CA ALA A 272 10.24 25.70 -17.97
C ALA A 272 11.78 25.68 -17.88
N TYR A 273 12.45 24.78 -18.60
CA TYR A 273 13.91 24.76 -18.69
C TYR A 273 14.46 26.00 -19.39
N LYS A 274 13.90 26.38 -20.55
CA LYS A 274 14.33 27.54 -21.34
C LYS A 274 14.15 28.87 -20.61
N THR A 275 13.08 28.98 -19.82
CA THR A 275 12.77 30.22 -19.07
C THR A 275 13.41 30.27 -17.69
N GLY A 276 13.86 29.13 -17.16
CA GLY A 276 14.30 29.01 -15.78
C GLY A 276 13.17 29.10 -14.74
N ILE A 277 11.91 29.15 -15.18
CA ILE A 277 10.72 29.30 -14.33
C ILE A 277 10.04 27.94 -14.22
N LEU A 278 10.21 27.31 -13.07
CA LEU A 278 9.49 26.07 -12.74
C LEU A 278 8.07 26.40 -12.25
N PRO A 279 7.05 25.60 -12.60
CA PRO A 279 5.72 25.75 -12.04
C PRO A 279 5.75 25.65 -10.51
N GLU A 280 5.02 26.53 -9.82
CA GLU A 280 5.01 26.60 -8.33
C GLU A 280 4.53 25.30 -7.67
N ASP A 281 3.65 24.57 -8.35
CA ASP A 281 3.09 23.28 -7.92
C ASP A 281 4.03 22.07 -8.17
N TRP A 282 5.19 22.32 -8.77
CA TRP A 282 6.15 21.27 -9.11
C TRP A 282 7.32 21.23 -8.13
N HIS A 283 7.45 20.17 -7.40
CA HIS A 283 8.64 19.88 -6.60
C HIS A 283 9.85 19.49 -7.49
N CYS A 284 10.14 20.35 -8.46
CA CYS A 284 11.21 20.18 -9.43
C CYS A 284 12.44 21.00 -9.08
N LYS A 285 13.60 20.51 -9.48
CA LYS A 285 14.85 21.29 -9.47
C LYS A 285 15.56 21.18 -10.81
N ILE A 286 16.24 22.25 -11.22
CA ILE A 286 17.13 22.26 -12.39
C ILE A 286 18.55 22.02 -11.89
N GLU A 287 19.22 21.00 -12.39
CA GLU A 287 20.60 20.63 -12.03
C GLU A 287 21.24 19.86 -13.19
N ASP A 288 22.52 20.12 -13.51
CA ASP A 288 23.30 19.41 -14.54
C ASP A 288 22.58 19.28 -15.89
N ASN A 289 22.02 20.37 -16.40
CA ASN A 289 21.29 20.42 -17.68
C ASN A 289 20.06 19.51 -17.70
N LYS A 290 19.43 19.28 -16.55
CA LYS A 290 18.24 18.43 -16.40
C LYS A 290 17.24 19.06 -15.45
N ILE A 291 15.97 18.69 -15.63
CA ILE A 291 14.93 18.88 -14.61
C ILE A 291 14.69 17.55 -13.91
N PHE A 292 14.74 17.60 -12.59
CA PHE A 292 14.40 16.48 -11.72
C PHE A 292 13.08 16.74 -10.99
N TYR A 293 12.26 15.70 -10.86
CA TYR A 293 11.05 15.66 -10.06
C TYR A 293 11.16 14.48 -9.08
N PHE A 294 11.23 14.76 -7.78
CA PHE A 294 11.50 13.76 -6.73
C PHE A 294 12.68 12.81 -7.03
N GLY A 295 13.72 13.33 -7.69
CA GLY A 295 14.91 12.56 -8.05
C GLY A 295 14.86 11.88 -9.42
N ASP A 296 13.70 11.80 -10.07
CA ASP A 296 13.55 11.30 -11.43
C ASP A 296 13.83 12.39 -12.47
N ILE A 297 14.51 12.00 -13.55
CA ILE A 297 14.77 12.92 -14.67
C ILE A 297 13.49 13.09 -15.49
N VAL A 298 12.91 14.29 -15.46
CA VAL A 298 11.73 14.61 -16.28
C VAL A 298 12.08 15.33 -17.58
N TYR A 299 13.24 15.98 -17.67
CA TYR A 299 13.74 16.61 -18.90
C TYR A 299 15.27 16.61 -18.95
N ILE A 300 15.82 16.56 -20.16
CA ILE A 300 17.26 16.69 -20.44
C ILE A 300 17.43 17.77 -21.51
N GLU A 301 18.36 18.71 -21.29
CA GLU A 301 18.65 19.78 -22.25
C GLU A 301 18.94 19.24 -23.65
N GLY A 302 18.29 19.79 -24.66
CA GLY A 302 18.45 19.38 -26.05
C GLY A 302 17.81 18.02 -26.39
N GLU A 303 17.08 17.40 -25.48
CA GLU A 303 16.33 16.18 -25.77
C GLU A 303 15.22 16.46 -26.78
N THR A 304 15.14 15.67 -27.85
CA THR A 304 14.01 15.75 -28.79
C THR A 304 12.77 15.05 -28.21
N LEU A 305 11.57 15.45 -28.67
CA LEU A 305 10.33 14.77 -28.28
C LEU A 305 10.41 13.24 -28.53
N ASP A 306 11.03 12.84 -29.65
CA ASP A 306 11.21 11.41 -29.96
C ASP A 306 12.08 10.69 -28.93
N ALA A 307 13.19 11.29 -28.51
CA ALA A 307 14.08 10.74 -27.49
C ALA A 307 13.37 10.70 -26.11
N TYR A 308 12.59 11.74 -25.78
CA TYR A 308 11.78 11.80 -24.55
C TYR A 308 10.75 10.67 -24.50
N LEU A 309 9.92 10.51 -25.52
CA LEU A 309 8.91 9.45 -25.58
C LEU A 309 9.55 8.05 -25.52
N LYS A 310 10.71 7.87 -26.17
CA LYS A 310 11.48 6.63 -26.07
C LYS A 310 12.03 6.38 -24.67
N ARG A 311 12.53 7.41 -24.01
CA ARG A 311 13.01 7.32 -22.61
C ARG A 311 11.88 6.99 -21.64
N LYS A 312 10.68 7.54 -21.88
CA LYS A 312 9.45 7.22 -21.14
C LYS A 312 8.83 5.87 -21.48
N ASN A 313 9.46 5.10 -22.37
CA ASN A 313 8.99 3.80 -22.85
C ASN A 313 7.66 3.84 -23.65
N LEU A 314 7.19 4.99 -24.08
CA LEU A 314 5.93 5.15 -24.83
C LEU A 314 6.06 4.77 -26.32
N LYS A 315 7.26 4.50 -26.80
CA LYS A 315 7.53 3.98 -28.16
C LYS A 315 7.68 2.45 -28.22
N PHE A 316 7.61 1.75 -27.11
CA PHE A 316 7.55 0.30 -27.12
C PHE A 316 6.18 -0.16 -27.61
N LYS A 317 6.18 -1.10 -28.54
CA LYS A 317 4.95 -1.71 -29.06
C LYS A 317 4.44 -2.80 -28.11
N PHE A 318 4.01 -2.42 -26.93
CA PHE A 318 3.19 -3.28 -26.10
C PHE A 318 1.74 -3.18 -26.55
N LYS A 319 1.01 -4.28 -26.47
CA LYS A 319 -0.37 -4.35 -26.96
C LYS A 319 -1.31 -3.50 -26.09
N TYR A 320 -1.08 -3.50 -24.80
CA TYR A 320 -1.88 -2.76 -23.83
C TYR A 320 -1.06 -1.66 -23.17
N PRO A 321 -1.63 -0.54 -22.74
CA PRO A 321 -0.98 0.48 -21.92
C PRO A 321 -0.47 -0.10 -20.59
N HIS A 322 0.46 0.58 -19.95
CA HIS A 322 0.96 0.15 -18.64
C HIS A 322 -0.17 0.25 -17.60
N LEU A 323 -0.49 -0.86 -16.94
CA LEU A 323 -1.67 -0.93 -16.08
C LEU A 323 -1.35 -1.17 -14.61
N SER A 324 -0.48 -2.14 -14.28
CA SER A 324 -0.37 -2.56 -12.89
C SER A 324 1.00 -3.10 -12.50
N TYR A 325 1.22 -3.13 -11.20
CA TYR A 325 2.36 -3.76 -10.56
C TYR A 325 2.18 -5.28 -10.46
N GLY A 326 0.94 -5.73 -10.21
CA GLY A 326 0.59 -7.14 -10.10
C GLY A 326 -0.68 -7.50 -10.87
N PHE A 327 -0.93 -8.79 -11.01
CA PHE A 327 -2.21 -9.35 -11.44
C PHE A 327 -2.49 -10.68 -10.73
N LEU A 328 -3.76 -11.03 -10.63
CA LEU A 328 -4.25 -12.25 -10.03
C LEU A 328 -4.95 -13.11 -11.10
N ASP A 329 -4.45 -14.31 -11.33
CA ASP A 329 -5.03 -15.32 -12.21
C ASP A 329 -5.36 -16.63 -11.47
N GLU A 330 -5.52 -17.74 -12.17
CA GLU A 330 -5.81 -19.05 -11.59
C GLU A 330 -4.60 -19.67 -10.89
N ASP A 331 -3.38 -19.29 -11.28
CA ASP A 331 -2.13 -19.76 -10.69
C ASP A 331 -1.74 -18.94 -9.44
N GLY A 332 -2.48 -17.87 -9.14
CA GLY A 332 -2.29 -17.01 -7.98
C GLY A 332 -1.85 -15.59 -8.28
N TYR A 333 -1.19 -14.96 -7.32
CA TYR A 333 -0.71 -13.59 -7.45
C TYR A 333 0.65 -13.54 -8.14
N HIS A 334 0.73 -12.67 -9.14
CA HIS A 334 1.96 -12.38 -9.87
C HIS A 334 2.35 -10.92 -9.68
N GLU A 335 3.63 -10.69 -9.36
CA GLU A 335 4.17 -9.33 -9.22
C GLU A 335 5.36 -9.09 -10.16
N ARG A 336 5.63 -7.80 -10.39
CA ARG A 336 6.80 -7.36 -11.12
C ARG A 336 8.06 -7.61 -10.30
N GLU A 337 9.05 -8.29 -10.90
CA GLU A 337 10.34 -8.47 -10.25
C GLU A 337 11.11 -7.14 -10.14
N GLU A 338 11.69 -6.89 -8.96
CA GLU A 338 12.39 -5.66 -8.65
C GLU A 338 13.92 -5.83 -8.67
N ALA A 339 14.60 -5.01 -9.47
CA ALA A 339 16.05 -5.11 -9.64
C ALA A 339 16.84 -4.77 -8.36
N TRP A 340 16.27 -4.03 -7.40
CA TRP A 340 16.91 -3.70 -6.13
C TRP A 340 17.10 -4.91 -5.21
N ARG A 341 16.31 -5.97 -5.38
CA ARG A 341 16.49 -7.26 -4.67
C ARG A 341 17.87 -7.89 -4.97
N HIS A 342 18.51 -7.45 -6.05
CA HIS A 342 19.83 -7.94 -6.46
C HIS A 342 20.89 -6.86 -6.25
N LYS A 343 21.65 -6.90 -5.15
CA LYS A 343 22.74 -5.95 -4.85
C LYS A 343 23.81 -5.93 -5.96
N LYS A 344 23.74 -4.96 -6.89
CA LYS A 344 24.64 -4.87 -8.07
C LYS A 344 25.06 -3.43 -8.36
N SER A 345 26.10 -3.23 -9.20
CA SER A 345 26.53 -1.90 -9.65
C SER A 345 25.38 -1.18 -10.40
N ARG A 346 25.35 0.17 -10.36
CA ARG A 346 24.30 1.01 -10.98
C ARG A 346 24.06 0.66 -12.46
N LYS A 347 25.13 0.40 -13.24
CA LYS A 347 25.00 0.01 -14.67
C LYS A 347 24.29 -1.34 -14.84
N ARG A 348 24.58 -2.29 -13.96
CA ARG A 348 23.98 -3.64 -13.99
C ARG A 348 22.54 -3.61 -13.45
N TYR A 349 22.27 -2.76 -12.45
CA TYR A 349 20.94 -2.47 -11.95
C TYR A 349 20.03 -1.93 -13.07
N ASN A 350 20.43 -0.86 -13.78
CA ASN A 350 19.62 -0.27 -14.85
C ASN A 350 19.35 -1.26 -16.01
N LYS A 351 20.31 -2.12 -16.34
CA LYS A 351 20.12 -3.17 -17.36
C LYS A 351 19.09 -4.21 -16.90
N LEU A 352 19.15 -4.63 -15.65
CA LEU A 352 18.18 -5.58 -15.07
C LEU A 352 16.80 -4.99 -14.99
N GLN A 353 16.67 -3.76 -14.50
CA GLN A 353 15.39 -3.06 -14.39
C GLN A 353 14.68 -2.96 -15.74
N LYS A 354 15.44 -2.61 -16.79
CA LYS A 354 14.89 -2.60 -18.15
C LYS A 354 14.46 -4.00 -18.64
N LYS A 355 15.27 -5.03 -18.33
CA LYS A 355 14.92 -6.42 -18.65
C LYS A 355 13.63 -6.83 -17.98
N TYR A 356 13.53 -6.67 -16.65
CA TYR A 356 12.35 -7.04 -15.87
C TYR A 356 11.11 -6.25 -16.28
N TYR A 357 11.26 -4.97 -16.60
CA TYR A 357 10.16 -4.18 -17.14
C TYR A 357 9.60 -4.77 -18.45
N ILE A 358 10.47 -5.13 -19.39
CA ILE A 358 10.04 -5.71 -20.69
C ILE A 358 9.39 -7.08 -20.48
N GLU A 359 9.97 -7.92 -19.63
CA GLU A 359 9.42 -9.24 -19.31
C GLU A 359 8.05 -9.13 -18.62
N TRP A 360 7.92 -8.21 -17.68
CA TRP A 360 6.67 -7.93 -17.03
C TRP A 360 5.58 -7.43 -17.98
N ARG A 361 5.91 -6.50 -18.87
CA ARG A 361 4.98 -6.00 -19.88
C ARG A 361 4.47 -7.11 -20.80
N ARG A 362 5.33 -8.03 -21.17
CA ARG A 362 4.93 -9.21 -21.98
C ARG A 362 4.01 -10.17 -21.20
N LYS A 363 4.27 -10.34 -19.90
CA LYS A 363 3.38 -11.14 -19.04
C LYS A 363 2.01 -10.48 -18.92
N LEU A 364 1.96 -9.17 -18.73
CA LEU A 364 0.69 -8.42 -18.70
C LEU A 364 -0.06 -8.50 -20.04
N ASP A 365 0.64 -8.34 -21.15
CA ASP A 365 0.01 -8.47 -22.47
C ASP A 365 -0.59 -9.89 -22.65
N ALA A 366 0.14 -10.94 -22.27
CA ALA A 366 -0.32 -12.32 -22.35
C ALA A 366 -1.52 -12.58 -21.39
N PHE A 367 -1.46 -12.03 -20.17
CA PHE A 367 -2.57 -12.12 -19.21
C PHE A 367 -3.83 -11.46 -19.76
N VAL A 368 -3.75 -10.20 -20.22
CA VAL A 368 -4.92 -9.51 -20.79
C VAL A 368 -5.41 -10.21 -22.05
N ASP A 369 -4.53 -10.78 -22.89
CA ASP A 369 -4.93 -11.57 -24.08
C ASP A 369 -5.73 -12.80 -23.69
N SER A 370 -5.40 -13.48 -22.61
CA SER A 370 -6.09 -14.68 -22.14
C SER A 370 -7.50 -14.42 -21.59
N ILE A 371 -7.78 -13.19 -21.16
CA ILE A 371 -9.09 -12.83 -20.58
C ILE A 371 -10.17 -12.83 -21.66
N PRO A 372 -11.33 -13.49 -21.43
CA PRO A 372 -12.49 -13.39 -22.32
C PRO A 372 -13.04 -11.97 -22.44
N ASP A 373 -13.63 -11.63 -23.56
CA ASP A 373 -14.12 -10.26 -23.83
C ASP A 373 -15.21 -9.78 -22.86
N GLU A 374 -16.04 -10.70 -22.35
CA GLU A 374 -17.12 -10.39 -21.40
C GLU A 374 -16.66 -10.29 -19.94
N THR A 375 -15.45 -10.74 -19.63
CA THR A 375 -14.90 -10.68 -18.28
C THR A 375 -14.56 -9.24 -17.91
N VAL A 376 -14.89 -8.87 -16.67
CA VAL A 376 -14.54 -7.56 -16.12
C VAL A 376 -13.12 -7.59 -15.60
N ILE A 377 -12.31 -6.62 -16.02
CA ILE A 377 -10.98 -6.36 -15.47
C ILE A 377 -11.12 -5.24 -14.44
N VAL A 378 -10.64 -5.50 -13.23
CA VAL A 378 -10.71 -4.58 -12.08
C VAL A 378 -9.31 -4.13 -11.70
N GLY A 379 -9.10 -2.83 -11.66
CA GLY A 379 -7.89 -2.24 -11.09
C GLY A 379 -8.06 -2.03 -9.58
N VAL A 380 -7.23 -2.67 -8.79
CA VAL A 380 -7.30 -2.66 -7.33
C VAL A 380 -6.08 -1.94 -6.76
N ASP A 381 -6.31 -1.00 -5.86
CA ASP A 381 -5.28 -0.38 -5.02
C ASP A 381 -5.08 -1.25 -3.80
N CYS A 382 -3.91 -1.87 -3.67
CA CYS A 382 -3.51 -2.70 -2.56
C CYS A 382 -2.49 -1.98 -1.68
N HIS A 383 -2.56 -2.22 -0.37
CA HIS A 383 -1.59 -1.75 0.62
C HIS A 383 -0.90 -2.95 1.29
N VAL A 384 0.34 -2.72 1.70
CA VAL A 384 1.16 -3.62 2.53
C VAL A 384 2.11 -2.81 3.40
#